data_8607be782ee6fa8e77a7e75f27383f24
#
_entry.id   8607be782ee6fa8e77a7e75f27383f24
#
_cell.length_a   1.000
_cell.length_b   1.000
_cell.length_c   1.000
_cell.angle_alpha   90.00
_cell.angle_beta   90.00
_cell.angle_gamma   90.00
#
_symmetry.space_group_name_H-M   'P 1'
#
loop_
_entity.id
_entity.type
_entity.pdbx_description
1 polymer ?
#
loop_
_entity_poly.entity_id
_entity_poly.type
_entity_poly.pdbx_seq_one_letter_code
_entity_poly.pdbx_strand_id
1 'polypeptide(L)'
;METASRAPFLRAMLTGISIRNVVLIEALDLEFGTGLTALTGETGAGKSIILDALGMATGARSDRGLVRAGTDKAQCIAGFTLSNSVAKLLEEHDIDVDPNEDVTLRRSLTKDGRSKAFINDQAVGVKLLSQVGLLLIEVHGQHDGKGLLDPTTHINLLDLFGNHQNL
;
A
#
# COMPACT_ATOMS: atom_id res chain seq x y z
N MET A 1 -30.51 -15.25 -7.91
CA MET A 1 -29.29 -14.87 -7.18
C MET A 1 -28.17 -14.83 -8.21
N GLU A 2 -27.91 -13.65 -8.71
CA GLU A 2 -26.99 -13.40 -9.82
C GLU A 2 -25.59 -13.22 -9.22
N THR A 3 -24.72 -14.20 -9.43
CA THR A 3 -23.29 -14.07 -9.11
C THR A 3 -22.70 -13.06 -10.09
N ALA A 4 -22.49 -11.83 -9.63
CA ALA A 4 -21.76 -10.84 -10.38
C ALA A 4 -20.38 -11.41 -10.70
N SER A 5 -20.18 -11.76 -11.98
CA SER A 5 -18.89 -12.15 -12.54
C SER A 5 -17.92 -10.99 -12.31
N ARG A 6 -16.97 -11.15 -11.38
CA ARG A 6 -15.88 -10.19 -11.20
C ARG A 6 -15.09 -10.11 -12.50
N ALA A 7 -14.99 -8.91 -13.05
CA ALA A 7 -14.27 -8.66 -14.29
C ALA A 7 -12.80 -9.11 -14.19
N PRO A 8 -12.19 -9.65 -15.27
CA PRO A 8 -10.89 -10.34 -15.24
C PRO A 8 -9.66 -9.45 -15.04
N PHE A 9 -9.81 -8.16 -14.73
CA PHE A 9 -8.73 -7.21 -14.50
C PHE A 9 -9.02 -6.29 -13.32
N LEU A 10 -9.23 -6.87 -12.13
CA LEU A 10 -9.29 -6.04 -10.94
C LEU A 10 -7.86 -5.54 -10.63
N ARG A 11 -7.57 -4.29 -10.99
CA ARG A 11 -6.50 -3.53 -10.36
C ARG A 11 -6.77 -3.55 -8.85
N ALA A 12 -5.74 -3.83 -8.08
CA ALA A 12 -5.84 -3.70 -6.62
C ALA A 12 -6.32 -2.29 -6.26
N MET A 13 -7.25 -2.20 -5.31
CA MET A 13 -7.79 -0.92 -4.83
C MET A 13 -7.54 -0.82 -3.34
N LEU A 14 -7.13 0.36 -2.88
CA LEU A 14 -7.07 0.66 -1.46
C LEU A 14 -8.50 0.71 -0.91
N THR A 15 -8.80 -0.15 0.07
CA THR A 15 -10.13 -0.24 0.71
C THR A 15 -10.18 0.48 2.06
N GLY A 16 -9.02 0.63 2.73
CA GLY A 16 -8.96 1.35 3.98
C GLY A 16 -7.54 1.60 4.45
N ILE A 17 -7.40 2.56 5.36
CA ILE A 17 -6.15 2.84 6.06
C ILE A 17 -6.44 3.14 7.53
N SER A 18 -5.64 2.54 8.40
CA SER A 18 -5.66 2.79 9.84
C SER A 18 -4.28 3.26 10.28
N ILE A 19 -4.21 4.46 10.85
CA ILE A 19 -2.96 5.13 11.26
C ILE A 19 -3.01 5.32 12.77
N ARG A 20 -1.93 4.98 13.47
CA ARG A 20 -1.76 5.18 14.91
C ARG A 20 -0.40 5.75 15.21
N ASN A 21 -0.36 6.88 15.91
CA ASN A 21 0.85 7.54 16.42
C ASN A 21 1.89 7.86 15.33
N VAL A 22 1.46 8.37 14.19
CA VAL A 22 2.35 8.79 13.10
C VAL A 22 2.41 10.31 13.05
N VAL A 23 3.56 10.88 13.35
CA VAL A 23 3.86 12.33 13.38
C VAL A 23 2.82 13.11 14.17
N LEU A 24 1.92 13.84 13.51
CA LEU A 24 0.84 14.62 14.14
C LEU A 24 -0.44 13.80 14.34
N ILE A 25 -0.59 12.67 13.66
CA ILE A 25 -1.78 11.83 13.72
C ILE A 25 -1.68 10.88 14.92
N GLU A 26 -2.55 11.05 15.90
CA GLU A 26 -2.69 10.11 17.01
C GLU A 26 -3.45 8.87 16.58
N ALA A 27 -4.64 9.06 15.99
CA ALA A 27 -5.47 7.99 15.45
C ALA A 27 -6.27 8.53 14.26
N LEU A 28 -6.29 7.76 13.16
CA LEU A 28 -7.08 8.05 11.97
C LEU A 28 -7.47 6.73 11.32
N ASP A 29 -8.75 6.57 11.03
CA ASP A 29 -9.28 5.46 10.24
C ASP A 29 -10.04 6.04 9.06
N LEU A 30 -9.69 5.61 7.85
CA LEU A 30 -10.36 6.00 6.60
C LEU A 30 -10.76 4.74 5.84
N GLU A 31 -11.97 4.76 5.29
CA GLU A 31 -12.48 3.76 4.36
C GLU A 31 -12.62 4.39 2.98
N PHE A 32 -12.29 3.64 1.94
CA PHE A 32 -12.34 4.09 0.56
C PHE A 32 -13.33 3.24 -0.22
N GLY A 33 -14.22 3.90 -0.93
CA GLY A 33 -15.11 3.26 -1.89
C GLY A 33 -14.45 3.09 -3.26
N THR A 34 -15.21 2.51 -4.19
CA THR A 34 -14.79 2.38 -5.60
C THR A 34 -14.76 3.75 -6.28
N GLY A 35 -13.77 3.96 -7.16
CA GLY A 35 -13.66 5.17 -7.97
C GLY A 35 -12.63 6.16 -7.43
N LEU A 36 -12.85 7.45 -7.71
CA LEU A 36 -11.96 8.54 -7.33
C LEU A 36 -12.32 9.09 -5.95
N THR A 37 -11.34 9.13 -5.06
CA THR A 37 -11.45 9.78 -3.76
C THR A 37 -10.54 11.00 -3.70
N ALA A 38 -11.07 12.16 -3.29
CA ALA A 38 -10.30 13.38 -3.11
C ALA A 38 -10.09 13.67 -1.62
N LEU A 39 -8.84 13.78 -1.20
CA LEU A 39 -8.46 14.27 0.13
C LEU A 39 -8.25 15.79 0.05
N THR A 40 -9.18 16.55 0.60
CA THR A 40 -9.12 18.02 0.65
C THR A 40 -8.78 18.50 2.05
N GLY A 41 -8.21 19.68 2.15
CA GLY A 41 -7.85 20.33 3.41
C GLY A 41 -6.82 21.44 3.20
N GLU A 42 -6.65 22.29 4.20
CA GLU A 42 -5.65 23.34 4.16
C GLU A 42 -4.25 22.79 3.90
N THR A 43 -3.39 23.62 3.33
CA THR A 43 -1.97 23.29 3.12
C THR A 43 -1.30 23.08 4.48
N GLY A 44 -1.01 21.85 4.79
CA GLY A 44 -0.42 21.46 6.05
C GLY A 44 -0.05 19.99 6.07
N ALA A 45 0.69 19.60 7.08
CA ALA A 45 1.33 18.31 7.23
C ALA A 45 0.38 17.08 7.09
N GLY A 46 -0.94 17.23 7.29
CA GLY A 46 -1.87 16.09 7.38
C GLY A 46 -1.94 15.20 6.15
N LYS A 47 -2.10 15.76 4.95
CA LYS A 47 -2.19 14.97 3.71
C LYS A 47 -0.90 14.21 3.40
N SER A 48 0.24 14.85 3.57
CA SER A 48 1.56 14.21 3.36
C SER A 48 1.80 13.11 4.39
N ILE A 49 1.39 13.30 5.65
CA ILE A 49 1.53 12.28 6.70
C ILE A 49 0.72 11.02 6.35
N ILE A 50 -0.47 11.15 5.74
CA ILE A 50 -1.25 10.00 5.28
C ILE A 50 -0.49 9.23 4.19
N LEU A 51 0.13 9.93 3.23
CA LEU A 51 0.96 9.30 2.20
C LEU A 51 2.21 8.64 2.79
N ASP A 52 2.87 9.28 3.75
CA ASP A 52 4.03 8.70 4.46
C ASP A 52 3.64 7.45 5.24
N ALA A 53 2.47 7.46 5.91
CA ALA A 53 1.93 6.31 6.62
C ALA A 53 1.57 5.17 5.66
N LEU A 54 0.96 5.49 4.51
CA LEU A 54 0.65 4.51 3.47
C LEU A 54 1.94 3.92 2.90
N GLY A 55 2.94 4.74 2.59
CA GLY A 55 4.27 4.30 2.18
C GLY A 55 4.92 3.39 3.23
N MET A 56 4.80 3.73 4.52
CA MET A 56 5.26 2.86 5.60
C MET A 56 4.56 1.49 5.55
N ALA A 57 3.24 1.45 5.43
CA ALA A 57 2.46 0.20 5.39
C ALA A 57 2.81 -0.65 4.17
N THR A 58 3.10 -0.04 3.02
CA THR A 58 3.45 -0.71 1.76
C THR A 58 4.95 -1.02 1.61
N GLY A 59 5.74 -0.84 2.68
CA GLY A 59 7.13 -1.28 2.71
C GLY A 59 8.16 -0.26 2.23
N ALA A 60 7.77 0.99 1.99
CA ALA A 60 8.72 2.06 1.69
C ALA A 60 9.72 2.26 2.84
N ARG A 61 10.88 2.85 2.52
CA ARG A 61 11.86 3.21 3.54
C ARG A 61 11.24 4.18 4.54
N SER A 62 11.23 3.80 5.80
CA SER A 62 10.64 4.59 6.89
C SER A 62 11.71 5.03 7.86
N ASP A 63 11.64 6.28 8.28
CA ASP A 63 12.49 6.87 9.32
C ASP A 63 11.78 6.83 10.67
N ARG A 64 12.56 6.71 11.75
CA ARG A 64 12.07 6.81 13.15
C ARG A 64 11.35 8.14 13.44
N GLY A 65 11.61 9.17 12.65
CA GLY A 65 10.91 10.46 12.72
C GLY A 65 9.41 10.38 12.44
N LEU A 66 8.93 9.25 11.88
CA LEU A 66 7.50 9.00 11.73
C LEU A 66 6.80 8.66 13.06
N VAL A 67 7.53 8.25 14.09
CA VAL A 67 6.94 7.95 15.40
C VAL A 67 6.56 9.25 16.09
N ARG A 68 5.29 9.40 16.47
CA ARG A 68 4.74 10.56 17.15
C ARG A 68 5.52 10.86 18.43
N ALA A 69 5.86 12.12 18.64
CA ALA A 69 6.52 12.56 19.87
C ALA A 69 5.70 12.17 21.11
N GLY A 70 6.36 11.63 22.12
CA GLY A 70 5.70 11.16 23.36
C GLY A 70 5.14 9.74 23.27
N THR A 71 5.31 9.03 22.14
CA THR A 71 4.90 7.63 22.00
C THR A 71 6.08 6.72 21.71
N ASP A 72 5.93 5.43 21.97
CA ASP A 72 7.01 4.45 21.78
C ASP A 72 6.93 3.78 20.39
N LYS A 73 5.76 3.86 19.72
CA LYS A 73 5.50 3.09 18.51
C LYS A 73 4.49 3.80 17.61
N ALA A 74 4.78 3.83 16.32
CA ALA A 74 3.83 4.14 15.25
C ALA A 74 3.36 2.85 14.58
N GLN A 75 2.15 2.85 14.02
CA GLN A 75 1.60 1.74 13.24
C GLN A 75 0.72 2.27 12.11
N CYS A 76 0.84 1.62 10.96
CA CYS A 76 -0.10 1.78 9.86
C CYS A 76 -0.56 0.42 9.35
N ILE A 77 -1.86 0.32 9.05
CA ILE A 77 -2.50 -0.82 8.40
C ILE A 77 -3.17 -0.27 7.14
N ALA A 78 -2.96 -0.94 6.01
CA ALA A 78 -3.62 -0.61 4.75
C ALA A 78 -4.29 -1.87 4.19
N GLY A 79 -5.58 -1.78 3.87
CA GLY A 79 -6.35 -2.84 3.24
C GLY A 79 -6.47 -2.62 1.73
N PHE A 80 -6.37 -3.70 0.96
CA PHE A 80 -6.49 -3.66 -0.50
C PHE A 80 -7.30 -4.83 -1.01
N THR A 81 -8.04 -4.63 -2.09
CA THR A 81 -8.62 -5.77 -2.81
C THR A 81 -7.49 -6.66 -3.34
N LEU A 82 -7.66 -7.98 -3.19
CA LEU A 82 -6.65 -8.94 -3.65
C LEU A 82 -6.62 -9.00 -5.18
N SER A 83 -5.44 -8.84 -5.78
CA SER A 83 -5.20 -9.05 -7.20
C SER A 83 -4.52 -10.40 -7.45
N ASN A 84 -4.69 -10.97 -8.66
CA ASN A 84 -4.09 -12.25 -9.02
C ASN A 84 -2.55 -12.24 -8.91
N SER A 85 -1.91 -11.11 -9.25
CA SER A 85 -0.46 -10.98 -9.14
C SER A 85 0.03 -11.00 -7.70
N VAL A 86 -0.72 -10.39 -6.80
CA VAL A 86 -0.43 -10.42 -5.35
C VAL A 86 -0.68 -11.81 -4.79
N ALA A 87 -1.81 -12.45 -5.11
CA ALA A 87 -2.13 -13.80 -4.66
C ALA A 87 -1.01 -14.79 -5.04
N LYS A 88 -0.56 -14.76 -6.31
CA LYS A 88 0.54 -15.60 -6.78
C LYS A 88 1.84 -15.35 -6.02
N LEU A 89 2.22 -14.08 -5.81
CA LEU A 89 3.44 -13.74 -5.05
C LEU A 89 3.36 -14.23 -3.60
N LEU A 90 2.19 -14.15 -2.97
CA LEU A 90 1.99 -14.60 -1.60
C LEU A 90 2.03 -16.13 -1.49
N GLU A 91 1.43 -16.84 -2.45
CA GLU A 91 1.51 -18.31 -2.56
C GLU A 91 2.97 -18.78 -2.72
N GLU A 92 3.79 -18.10 -3.53
CA GLU A 92 5.23 -18.38 -3.68
C GLU A 92 6.03 -18.24 -2.38
N HIS A 93 5.45 -17.57 -1.37
CA HIS A 93 6.05 -17.33 -0.06
C HIS A 93 5.31 -18.06 1.09
N ASP A 94 4.50 -19.08 0.77
CA ASP A 94 3.72 -19.87 1.73
C ASP A 94 2.79 -19.02 2.60
N ILE A 95 2.23 -17.94 2.03
CA ILE A 95 1.24 -17.08 2.69
C ILE A 95 -0.14 -17.38 2.08
N ASP A 96 -0.99 -17.99 2.90
CA ASP A 96 -2.36 -18.29 2.49
C ASP A 96 -3.20 -17.01 2.40
N VAL A 97 -3.98 -16.91 1.31
CA VAL A 97 -4.93 -15.81 1.09
C VAL A 97 -6.26 -16.37 0.60
N ASP A 98 -7.36 -15.83 1.13
CA ASP A 98 -8.68 -16.11 0.56
C ASP A 98 -8.90 -15.19 -0.65
N PRO A 99 -9.20 -15.74 -1.84
CA PRO A 99 -9.46 -14.93 -3.03
C PRO A 99 -10.63 -13.95 -2.91
N ASN A 100 -11.51 -14.17 -1.92
CA ASN A 100 -12.69 -13.34 -1.69
C ASN A 100 -12.48 -12.27 -0.61
N GLU A 101 -11.36 -12.30 0.09
CA GLU A 101 -11.02 -11.35 1.14
C GLU A 101 -10.01 -10.32 0.67
N ASP A 102 -10.00 -9.17 1.34
CA ASP A 102 -8.99 -8.13 1.14
C ASP A 102 -7.66 -8.57 1.75
N VAL A 103 -6.56 -8.18 1.12
CA VAL A 103 -5.23 -8.33 1.71
C VAL A 103 -4.90 -7.13 2.59
N THR A 104 -4.42 -7.38 3.81
CA THR A 104 -3.99 -6.32 4.72
C THR A 104 -2.48 -6.28 4.86
N LEU A 105 -1.91 -5.09 4.68
CA LEU A 105 -0.51 -4.80 4.94
C LEU A 105 -0.39 -4.00 6.23
N ARG A 106 0.37 -4.50 7.18
CA ARG A 106 0.59 -3.82 8.46
C ARG A 106 2.07 -3.65 8.74
N ARG A 107 2.44 -2.43 9.10
CA ARG A 107 3.79 -2.14 9.57
C ARG A 107 3.76 -1.35 10.85
N SER A 108 4.66 -1.68 11.76
CA SER A 108 4.90 -0.90 12.96
C SER A 108 6.37 -0.52 13.06
N LEU A 109 6.62 0.68 13.58
CA LEU A 109 7.93 1.27 13.75
C LEU A 109 8.06 1.76 15.19
N THR A 110 9.14 1.41 15.88
CA THR A 110 9.40 1.89 17.22
C THR A 110 10.36 3.07 17.20
N LYS A 111 10.37 3.88 18.26
CA LYS A 111 11.23 5.07 18.39
C LYS A 111 12.74 4.78 18.30
N ASP A 112 13.14 3.53 18.62
CA ASP A 112 14.51 3.03 18.47
C ASP A 112 14.83 2.52 17.05
N GLY A 113 13.88 2.65 16.10
CA GLY A 113 14.05 2.34 14.69
C GLY A 113 13.77 0.88 14.32
N ARG A 114 13.39 0.02 15.28
CA ARG A 114 12.97 -1.35 14.97
C ARG A 114 11.64 -1.36 14.24
N SER A 115 11.52 -2.24 13.24
CA SER A 115 10.32 -2.35 12.42
C SER A 115 9.82 -3.80 12.38
N LYS A 116 8.50 -3.97 12.42
CA LYS A 116 7.83 -5.25 12.18
C LYS A 116 6.83 -5.09 11.06
N ALA A 117 6.80 -6.05 10.14
CA ALA A 117 5.91 -6.08 8.99
C ALA A 117 5.04 -7.34 9.02
N PHE A 118 3.81 -7.23 8.54
CA PHE A 118 2.85 -8.31 8.48
C PHE A 118 2.00 -8.19 7.21
N ILE A 119 1.63 -9.35 6.66
CA ILE A 119 0.62 -9.49 5.62
C ILE A 119 -0.42 -10.47 6.17
N ASN A 120 -1.70 -10.07 6.21
CA ASN A 120 -2.79 -10.88 6.80
C ASN A 120 -2.41 -11.48 8.18
N ASP A 121 -1.86 -10.66 9.07
CA ASP A 121 -1.37 -11.05 10.39
C ASP A 121 -0.17 -12.02 10.43
N GLN A 122 0.32 -12.53 9.32
CA GLN A 122 1.57 -13.29 9.25
C GLN A 122 2.76 -12.33 9.23
N ALA A 123 3.75 -12.61 10.08
CA ALA A 123 4.96 -11.81 10.16
C ALA A 123 5.84 -12.05 8.93
N VAL A 124 6.23 -10.97 8.24
CA VAL A 124 7.02 -11.04 7.01
C VAL A 124 8.24 -10.11 7.07
N GLY A 125 9.19 -10.33 6.17
CA GLY A 125 10.28 -9.39 5.95
C GLY A 125 9.79 -8.11 5.24
N VAL A 126 10.41 -6.95 5.57
CA VAL A 126 10.08 -5.68 4.90
C VAL A 126 10.28 -5.75 3.38
N LYS A 127 11.20 -6.59 2.90
CA LYS A 127 11.44 -6.81 1.47
C LYS A 127 10.21 -7.38 0.77
N LEU A 128 9.59 -8.41 1.33
CA LEU A 128 8.36 -9.01 0.78
C LEU A 128 7.20 -8.01 0.86
N LEU A 129 7.05 -7.32 2.01
CA LEU A 129 6.05 -6.27 2.15
C LEU A 129 6.19 -5.21 1.05
N SER A 130 7.42 -4.78 0.72
CA SER A 130 7.67 -3.81 -0.34
C SER A 130 7.34 -4.36 -1.74
N GLN A 131 7.66 -5.63 -2.01
CA GLN A 131 7.30 -6.26 -3.29
C GLN A 131 5.79 -6.32 -3.49
N VAL A 132 5.04 -6.72 -2.46
CA VAL A 132 3.57 -6.71 -2.49
C VAL A 132 3.04 -5.28 -2.63
N GLY A 133 3.59 -4.31 -1.88
CA GLY A 133 3.21 -2.90 -1.96
C GLY A 133 3.33 -2.33 -3.37
N LEU A 134 4.40 -2.64 -4.10
CA LEU A 134 4.61 -2.20 -5.50
C LEU A 134 3.58 -2.77 -6.48
N LEU A 135 3.02 -3.96 -6.20
CA LEU A 135 1.96 -4.56 -7.01
C LEU A 135 0.56 -3.98 -6.70
N LEU A 136 0.39 -3.41 -5.50
CA LEU A 136 -0.90 -2.93 -5.00
C LEU A 136 -1.15 -1.46 -5.30
N ILE A 137 -0.11 -0.62 -5.17
CA ILE A 137 -0.26 0.83 -5.26
C ILE A 137 0.97 1.49 -5.86
N GLU A 138 0.72 2.50 -6.69
CA GLU A 138 1.73 3.43 -7.15
C GLU A 138 1.46 4.81 -6.52
N VAL A 139 2.45 5.36 -5.84
CA VAL A 139 2.35 6.67 -5.19
C VAL A 139 3.16 7.68 -5.99
N HIS A 140 2.48 8.68 -6.54
CA HIS A 140 3.12 9.80 -7.22
C HIS A 140 3.21 11.01 -6.28
N GLY A 141 4.39 11.25 -5.73
CA GLY A 141 4.67 12.44 -4.90
C GLY A 141 5.05 13.67 -5.73
N GLN A 142 5.05 14.83 -5.11
CA GLN A 142 5.45 16.10 -5.76
C GLN A 142 6.92 16.09 -6.25
N HIS A 143 7.73 15.14 -5.79
CA HIS A 143 9.15 14.99 -6.13
C HIS A 143 9.47 13.71 -6.90
N ASP A 144 8.49 12.84 -7.14
CA ASP A 144 8.69 11.55 -7.81
C ASP A 144 8.43 11.66 -9.32
N GLY A 145 9.24 12.45 -10.00
CA GLY A 145 9.30 12.43 -11.47
C GLY A 145 9.93 11.16 -12.06
N LYS A 146 10.19 10.13 -11.23
CA LYS A 146 11.00 8.97 -11.67
C LYS A 146 10.21 7.91 -12.43
N GLY A 147 8.95 7.67 -12.14
CA GLY A 147 8.18 6.61 -12.81
C GLY A 147 7.86 6.91 -14.28
N LEU A 148 7.33 8.11 -14.55
CA LEU A 148 7.00 8.57 -15.91
C LEU A 148 8.21 9.15 -16.68
N LEU A 149 9.30 9.51 -15.99
CA LEU A 149 10.52 10.03 -16.60
C LEU A 149 11.57 8.95 -16.85
N ASP A 150 11.35 7.72 -16.39
CA ASP A 150 12.24 6.58 -16.67
C ASP A 150 11.83 5.93 -18.01
N PRO A 151 12.63 6.10 -19.08
CA PRO A 151 12.33 5.52 -20.39
C PRO A 151 12.18 4.00 -20.38
N THR A 152 12.76 3.31 -19.40
CA THR A 152 12.70 1.85 -19.30
C THR A 152 11.33 1.33 -18.88
N THR A 153 10.51 2.17 -18.23
CA THR A 153 9.15 1.83 -17.81
C THR A 153 8.11 2.09 -18.91
N HIS A 154 8.42 2.96 -19.89
CA HIS A 154 7.48 3.37 -20.92
C HIS A 154 7.02 2.23 -21.82
N ILE A 155 7.92 1.31 -22.17
CA ILE A 155 7.61 0.14 -23.01
C ILE A 155 6.61 -0.75 -22.28
N ASN A 156 6.86 -1.06 -21.01
CA ASN A 156 5.97 -1.89 -20.19
C ASN A 156 4.59 -1.23 -20.00
N LEU A 157 4.53 0.10 -19.86
CA LEU A 157 3.27 0.84 -19.76
C LEU A 157 2.49 0.82 -21.07
N LEU A 158 3.18 0.94 -22.22
CA LEU A 158 2.57 0.84 -23.55
C LEU A 158 2.05 -0.56 -23.83
N ASP A 159 2.81 -1.59 -23.49
CA ASP A 159 2.41 -3.00 -23.65
C ASP A 159 1.21 -3.35 -22.74
N LEU A 160 1.19 -2.83 -21.51
CA LEU A 160 0.05 -2.93 -20.60
C LEU A 160 -1.19 -2.23 -21.18
N PHE A 161 -1.04 -1.03 -21.73
CA PHE A 161 -2.15 -0.27 -22.31
C PHE A 161 -2.64 -0.91 -23.61
N GLY A 162 -1.70 -1.40 -24.44
CA GLY A 162 -1.98 -2.06 -25.73
C GLY A 162 -2.44 -3.51 -25.62
N ASN A 163 -2.46 -4.08 -24.41
CA ASN A 163 -2.78 -5.51 -24.17
C ASN A 163 -1.86 -6.49 -24.94
N HIS A 164 -0.58 -6.10 -25.14
CA HIS A 164 0.42 -6.83 -25.92
C HIS A 164 1.32 -7.74 -25.07
N GLN A 165 0.92 -8.10 -23.85
CA GLN A 165 1.72 -8.92 -22.93
C GLN A 165 1.94 -10.38 -23.38
N ASN A 166 1.39 -10.79 -24.52
CA ASN A 166 1.46 -12.16 -25.07
C ASN A 166 2.09 -12.24 -26.48
N LEU A 167 2.98 -11.33 -26.83
CA LEU A 167 3.76 -11.40 -28.05
C LEU A 167 5.23 -11.71 -27.76
#